data_5874b19df7d7b90c6c88fcecc62fc924
#
_entry.id   5874b19df7d7b90c6c88fcecc62fc924
#
_cell.length_a   1.000
_cell.length_b   1.000
_cell.length_c   1.000
_cell.angle_alpha   90.00
_cell.angle_beta   90.00
_cell.angle_gamma   90.00
#
_symmetry.space_group_name_H-M   'P 1'
#
loop_
_entity.id
_entity.type
_entity.pdbx_description
1 polymer ?
#
loop_
_entity_poly.entity_id
_entity_poly.type
_entity_poly.pdbx_seq_one_letter_code
_entity_poly.pdbx_strand_id
1 'polypeptide(L)'
;MQHIVEKENGGLKKMTKKDFKLYGSLILYALLPSVYLLIRMQIVAVNDVNIDIMGQIEWFDLIDEVLVTALTVPLYFLLKPDNGKTAPKKNCAAFLVSIAVYAVFTVVVMLKIGSIAKFMNAENAVQYLFIQALSMLAGFVGTFMVMIFTLNDDDKLVRRLLVSRLCLQVVADWIFISSFKDVGAAYAEIAVNAVIGLIAVLSAYGKGYLKFAMPGKAFLKDWCKIGAFVGIQIFLDNFIYAVMVCKMVNAVSEPGNYWVANNFIWGWLLVPVTCLAEVIKKNDKVRLTMKNCWRYLIMIFAVWLITMPKWKYFISGPMASDGAVIIKIVLPLIPFYITYMISAVID
;
A
#
# COMPACT_ATOMS: atom_id res chain seq x y z
N MET A 1 26.50 -42.14 -23.74
CA MET A 1 25.93 -41.17 -22.80
C MET A 1 24.60 -40.74 -23.38
N GLN A 2 23.57 -41.49 -23.04
CA GLN A 2 22.17 -41.19 -23.39
C GLN A 2 21.60 -40.47 -22.17
N HIS A 3 21.50 -39.16 -22.20
CA HIS A 3 20.67 -38.43 -21.27
C HIS A 3 19.23 -38.43 -21.83
N ILE A 4 18.41 -39.12 -21.12
CA ILE A 4 16.98 -39.21 -21.21
C ILE A 4 16.40 -37.80 -21.20
N VAL A 5 15.93 -37.36 -22.36
CA VAL A 5 14.99 -36.24 -22.45
C VAL A 5 13.64 -36.82 -22.08
N GLU A 6 13.31 -36.79 -20.78
CA GLU A 6 11.91 -36.96 -20.36
C GLU A 6 11.12 -35.80 -20.95
N LYS A 7 10.40 -36.11 -22.01
CA LYS A 7 9.30 -35.30 -22.51
C LYS A 7 8.24 -35.24 -21.41
N GLU A 8 8.39 -34.29 -20.49
CA GLU A 8 7.27 -33.91 -19.65
C GLU A 8 6.15 -33.45 -20.58
N ASN A 9 5.16 -34.32 -20.78
CA ASN A 9 3.84 -33.92 -21.23
C ASN A 9 3.22 -32.98 -20.20
N GLY A 10 3.67 -31.74 -20.20
CA GLY A 10 3.16 -30.68 -19.42
C GLY A 10 1.76 -30.30 -19.88
N GLY A 11 0.79 -31.14 -19.58
CA GLY A 11 -0.61 -30.80 -19.72
C GLY A 11 -0.86 -29.53 -18.94
N LEU A 12 -1.38 -28.53 -19.64
CA LEU A 12 -1.82 -27.23 -19.17
C LEU A 12 -2.50 -27.33 -17.79
N LYS A 13 -1.75 -27.15 -16.71
CA LYS A 13 -2.31 -27.19 -15.36
C LYS A 13 -3.23 -25.96 -15.19
N LYS A 14 -4.53 -26.22 -15.22
CA LYS A 14 -5.55 -25.26 -14.80
C LYS A 14 -5.37 -24.94 -13.31
N MET A 15 -5.79 -23.75 -12.88
CA MET A 15 -5.88 -23.44 -11.46
C MET A 15 -6.61 -24.58 -10.72
N THR A 16 -5.99 -25.07 -9.65
CA THR A 16 -6.60 -26.12 -8.82
C THR A 16 -7.68 -25.52 -7.91
N LYS A 17 -8.54 -26.36 -7.33
CA LYS A 17 -9.51 -25.92 -6.33
C LYS A 17 -8.85 -25.20 -5.15
N LYS A 18 -7.60 -25.57 -4.82
CA LYS A 18 -6.80 -24.92 -3.77
C LYS A 18 -6.38 -23.51 -4.17
N ASP A 19 -5.97 -23.32 -5.43
CA ASP A 19 -5.58 -22.00 -5.95
C ASP A 19 -6.78 -21.06 -6.02
N PHE A 20 -7.97 -21.53 -6.42
CA PHE A 20 -9.20 -20.74 -6.37
C PHE A 20 -9.60 -20.34 -4.94
N LYS A 21 -9.42 -21.22 -3.95
CA LYS A 21 -9.66 -20.91 -2.55
C LYS A 21 -8.68 -19.85 -2.07
N LEU A 22 -7.39 -19.95 -2.46
CA LEU A 22 -6.37 -18.96 -2.15
C LEU A 22 -6.72 -17.60 -2.79
N TYR A 23 -7.06 -17.60 -4.09
CA TYR A 23 -7.47 -16.40 -4.83
C TYR A 23 -8.65 -15.69 -4.18
N GLY A 24 -9.71 -16.43 -3.86
CA GLY A 24 -10.87 -15.86 -3.16
C GLY A 24 -10.53 -15.28 -1.78
N SER A 25 -9.64 -15.95 -1.04
CA SER A 25 -9.17 -15.44 0.26
C SER A 25 -8.33 -14.17 0.10
N LEU A 26 -7.49 -14.07 -0.93
CA LEU A 26 -6.70 -12.88 -1.23
C LEU A 26 -7.59 -11.71 -1.63
N ILE A 27 -8.61 -11.94 -2.47
CA ILE A 27 -9.59 -10.90 -2.84
C ILE A 27 -10.30 -10.37 -1.61
N LEU A 28 -10.84 -11.23 -0.76
CA LEU A 28 -11.53 -10.81 0.47
C LEU A 28 -10.60 -9.98 1.36
N TYR A 29 -9.33 -10.39 1.48
CA TYR A 29 -8.35 -9.67 2.28
C TYR A 29 -7.96 -8.32 1.66
N ALA A 30 -7.76 -8.29 0.34
CA ALA A 30 -7.39 -7.06 -0.38
C ALA A 30 -8.54 -6.04 -0.44
N LEU A 31 -9.80 -6.48 -0.32
CA LEU A 31 -10.95 -5.58 -0.26
C LEU A 31 -11.16 -4.93 1.12
N LEU A 32 -10.54 -5.42 2.19
CA LEU A 32 -10.73 -4.85 3.53
C LEU A 32 -10.39 -3.36 3.63
N PRO A 33 -9.24 -2.88 3.11
CA PRO A 33 -8.94 -1.45 3.08
C PRO A 33 -9.95 -0.65 2.25
N SER A 34 -10.43 -1.20 1.15
CA SER A 34 -11.42 -0.53 0.28
C SER A 34 -12.79 -0.42 0.96
N VAL A 35 -13.21 -1.45 1.70
CA VAL A 35 -14.44 -1.39 2.52
C VAL A 35 -14.29 -0.36 3.64
N TYR A 36 -13.14 -0.33 4.31
CA TYR A 36 -12.86 0.70 5.30
C TYR A 36 -12.95 2.10 4.68
N LEU A 37 -12.36 2.30 3.48
CA LEU A 37 -12.42 3.58 2.78
C LEU A 37 -13.86 4.03 2.50
N LEU A 38 -14.79 3.13 2.15
CA LEU A 38 -16.21 3.48 2.00
C LEU A 38 -16.77 4.07 3.29
N ILE A 39 -16.44 3.48 4.43
CA ILE A 39 -16.90 3.98 5.74
C ILE A 39 -16.31 5.36 6.01
N ARG A 40 -15.01 5.56 5.77
CA ARG A 40 -14.33 6.85 5.89
C ARG A 40 -15.00 7.91 5.00
N MET A 41 -15.29 7.59 3.74
CA MET A 41 -15.93 8.50 2.80
C MET A 41 -17.33 8.93 3.27
N GLN A 42 -18.12 8.03 3.87
CA GLN A 42 -19.41 8.39 4.48
C GLN A 42 -19.22 9.33 5.68
N ILE A 43 -18.23 9.09 6.54
CA ILE A 43 -17.91 9.97 7.67
C ILE A 43 -17.52 11.36 7.17
N VAL A 44 -16.67 11.43 6.14
CA VAL A 44 -16.22 12.66 5.48
C VAL A 44 -17.40 13.45 4.93
N ALA A 45 -18.29 12.78 4.19
CA ALA A 45 -19.46 13.42 3.56
C ALA A 45 -20.47 13.96 4.62
N VAL A 46 -20.74 13.20 5.67
CA VAL A 46 -21.65 13.63 6.75
C VAL A 46 -21.10 14.84 7.52
N ASN A 47 -19.77 14.99 7.57
CA ASN A 47 -19.10 16.07 8.30
C ASN A 47 -18.70 17.27 7.43
N ASP A 48 -19.06 17.30 6.15
CA ASP A 48 -18.74 18.40 5.22
C ASP A 48 -17.22 18.69 5.15
N VAL A 49 -16.41 17.64 5.13
CA VAL A 49 -14.95 17.75 5.06
C VAL A 49 -14.50 18.03 3.62
N ASN A 50 -13.52 18.88 3.44
CA ASN A 50 -12.95 19.16 2.13
C ASN A 50 -12.12 17.98 1.62
N ILE A 51 -12.68 17.27 0.65
CA ILE A 51 -12.05 16.09 0.04
C ILE A 51 -10.75 16.43 -0.73
N ASP A 52 -10.59 17.68 -1.18
CA ASP A 52 -9.37 18.10 -1.89
C ASP A 52 -8.17 18.18 -0.96
N ILE A 53 -8.39 18.51 0.32
CA ILE A 53 -7.34 18.45 1.34
C ILE A 53 -6.93 17.00 1.61
N MET A 54 -7.91 16.11 1.75
CA MET A 54 -7.63 14.68 1.94
C MET A 54 -6.98 14.04 0.72
N GLY A 55 -7.36 14.47 -0.47
CA GLY A 55 -6.77 13.98 -1.72
C GLY A 55 -5.27 14.26 -1.86
N GLN A 56 -4.71 15.19 -1.07
CA GLN A 56 -3.28 15.45 -1.04
C GLN A 56 -2.46 14.27 -0.48
N ILE A 57 -3.09 13.31 0.19
CA ILE A 57 -2.42 12.08 0.63
C ILE A 57 -1.82 11.31 -0.56
N GLU A 58 -2.41 11.38 -1.73
CA GLU A 58 -2.02 10.63 -2.92
C GLU A 58 -0.53 10.81 -3.28
N TRP A 59 -0.07 12.05 -3.40
CA TRP A 59 1.34 12.32 -3.72
C TRP A 59 2.25 12.17 -2.50
N PHE A 60 1.69 12.32 -1.29
CA PHE A 60 2.43 12.14 -0.05
C PHE A 60 2.74 10.67 0.21
N ASP A 61 1.78 9.78 -0.07
CA ASP A 61 1.95 8.32 0.00
C ASP A 61 3.02 7.83 -0.99
N LEU A 62 3.15 8.46 -2.17
CA LEU A 62 4.21 8.13 -3.12
C LEU A 62 5.61 8.39 -2.54
N ILE A 63 5.77 9.48 -1.77
CA ILE A 63 7.03 9.78 -1.08
C ILE A 63 7.30 8.75 0.02
N ASP A 64 6.26 8.41 0.79
CA ASP A 64 6.34 7.39 1.84
C ASP A 64 6.74 6.03 1.26
N GLU A 65 6.12 5.61 0.15
CA GLU A 65 6.43 4.35 -0.53
C GLU A 65 7.91 4.24 -0.90
N VAL A 66 8.50 5.31 -1.46
CA VAL A 66 9.93 5.34 -1.79
C VAL A 66 10.76 5.06 -0.54
N LEU A 67 10.48 5.77 0.55
CA LEU A 67 11.27 5.68 1.77
C LEU A 67 11.07 4.33 2.47
N VAL A 68 9.83 3.89 2.63
CA VAL A 68 9.49 2.60 3.25
C VAL A 68 10.17 1.46 2.49
N THR A 69 10.07 1.47 1.15
CA THR A 69 10.65 0.41 0.33
C THR A 69 12.18 0.42 0.37
N ALA A 70 12.80 1.60 0.27
CA ALA A 70 14.26 1.71 0.40
C ALA A 70 14.78 1.22 1.75
N LEU A 71 14.02 1.40 2.82
CA LEU A 71 14.40 0.99 4.18
C LEU A 71 14.08 -0.48 4.48
N THR A 72 13.01 -1.04 3.91
CA THR A 72 12.52 -2.39 4.28
C THR A 72 12.93 -3.48 3.32
N VAL A 73 12.95 -3.24 2.01
CA VAL A 73 13.31 -4.28 1.03
C VAL A 73 14.69 -4.88 1.26
N PRO A 74 15.75 -4.11 1.55
CA PRO A 74 17.07 -4.69 1.84
C PRO A 74 17.05 -5.67 3.00
N LEU A 75 16.11 -5.48 3.95
CA LEU A 75 16.05 -6.29 5.16
C LEU A 75 15.56 -7.71 4.90
N TYR A 76 14.73 -7.92 3.87
CA TYR A 76 14.35 -9.27 3.44
C TYR A 76 15.56 -10.14 3.05
N PHE A 77 16.62 -9.51 2.56
CA PHE A 77 17.87 -10.19 2.21
C PHE A 77 18.82 -10.29 3.39
N LEU A 78 18.92 -9.25 4.22
CA LEU A 78 19.88 -9.13 5.32
C LEU A 78 19.41 -9.82 6.60
N LEU A 79 18.11 -9.91 6.82
CA LEU A 79 17.50 -10.55 7.98
C LEU A 79 16.98 -11.96 7.67
N LYS A 80 17.45 -12.57 6.58
CA LYS A 80 17.03 -13.91 6.19
C LYS A 80 17.09 -14.88 7.37
N PRO A 81 16.02 -15.63 7.64
CA PRO A 81 15.96 -16.49 8.82
C PRO A 81 16.96 -17.64 8.73
N ASP A 82 17.73 -17.85 9.80
CA ASP A 82 18.46 -19.08 10.03
C ASP A 82 17.54 -20.03 10.81
N ASN A 83 17.31 -21.24 10.29
CA ASN A 83 16.40 -22.23 10.92
C ASN A 83 14.98 -21.70 11.21
N GLY A 84 14.42 -20.89 10.31
CA GLY A 84 13.05 -20.38 10.39
C GLY A 84 12.84 -19.19 11.34
N LYS A 85 13.90 -18.60 11.93
CA LYS A 85 13.81 -17.41 12.78
C LYS A 85 14.88 -16.39 12.44
N THR A 86 14.51 -15.12 12.48
CA THR A 86 15.45 -14.00 12.32
C THR A 86 16.24 -13.76 13.60
N ALA A 87 17.45 -13.21 13.48
CA ALA A 87 18.29 -12.91 14.65
C ALA A 87 17.79 -11.66 15.38
N PRO A 88 17.33 -11.75 16.67
CA PRO A 88 16.70 -10.63 17.38
C PRO A 88 17.57 -9.37 17.51
N LYS A 89 18.89 -9.55 17.63
CA LYS A 89 19.85 -8.44 17.68
C LYS A 89 19.95 -7.71 16.35
N LYS A 90 19.96 -8.44 15.21
CA LYS A 90 19.97 -7.85 13.88
C LYS A 90 18.65 -7.11 13.59
N ASN A 91 17.52 -7.69 14.01
CA ASN A 91 16.21 -7.05 13.88
C ASN A 91 16.15 -5.71 14.60
N CYS A 92 16.64 -5.65 15.86
CA CYS A 92 16.66 -4.42 16.63
C CYS A 92 17.62 -3.38 16.03
N ALA A 93 18.81 -3.79 15.59
CA ALA A 93 19.76 -2.91 14.93
C ALA A 93 19.18 -2.32 13.64
N ALA A 94 18.53 -3.15 12.81
CA ALA A 94 17.84 -2.72 11.59
C ALA A 94 16.72 -1.73 11.90
N PHE A 95 15.89 -2.02 12.91
CA PHE A 95 14.81 -1.14 13.35
C PHE A 95 15.33 0.24 13.77
N LEU A 96 16.35 0.29 14.62
CA LEU A 96 16.92 1.55 15.12
C LEU A 96 17.47 2.42 13.98
N VAL A 97 18.16 1.82 13.02
CA VAL A 97 18.66 2.58 11.84
C VAL A 97 17.53 3.07 10.98
N SER A 98 16.60 2.18 10.63
CA SER A 98 15.50 2.53 9.75
C SER A 98 14.63 3.64 10.34
N ILE A 99 14.29 3.55 11.63
CA ILE A 99 13.49 4.60 12.30
C ILE A 99 14.27 5.91 12.43
N ALA A 100 15.58 5.87 12.67
CA ALA A 100 16.40 7.07 12.73
C ALA A 100 16.45 7.80 11.36
N VAL A 101 16.64 7.05 10.27
CA VAL A 101 16.62 7.62 8.90
C VAL A 101 15.25 8.17 8.58
N TYR A 102 14.19 7.44 8.89
CA TYR A 102 12.82 7.91 8.65
C TYR A 102 12.51 9.17 9.48
N ALA A 103 12.91 9.22 10.75
CA ALA A 103 12.70 10.38 11.60
C ALA A 103 13.44 11.64 11.08
N VAL A 104 14.69 11.49 10.62
CA VAL A 104 15.42 12.60 9.99
C VAL A 104 14.70 13.09 8.74
N PHE A 105 14.24 12.18 7.89
CA PHE A 105 13.45 12.53 6.71
C PHE A 105 12.17 13.28 7.10
N THR A 106 11.40 12.77 8.07
CA THR A 106 10.18 13.41 8.56
C THR A 106 10.44 14.83 9.06
N VAL A 107 11.51 15.03 9.85
CA VAL A 107 11.89 16.36 10.33
C VAL A 107 12.20 17.30 9.17
N VAL A 108 12.95 16.84 8.17
CA VAL A 108 13.26 17.66 6.96
C VAL A 108 11.99 18.00 6.19
N VAL A 109 11.09 17.05 6.00
CA VAL A 109 9.79 17.28 5.34
C VAL A 109 8.97 18.31 6.12
N MET A 110 8.84 18.16 7.44
CA MET A 110 8.09 19.09 8.30
C MET A 110 8.66 20.50 8.24
N LEU A 111 9.98 20.67 8.27
CA LEU A 111 10.65 21.99 8.16
C LEU A 111 10.45 22.62 6.78
N LYS A 112 10.23 21.85 5.75
CA LYS A 112 10.07 22.31 4.36
C LYS A 112 8.63 22.18 3.84
N ILE A 113 7.69 21.78 4.67
CA ILE A 113 6.32 21.42 4.23
C ILE A 113 5.64 22.56 3.46
N GLY A 114 5.79 23.81 3.90
CA GLY A 114 5.23 24.95 3.19
C GLY A 114 5.83 25.15 1.78
N SER A 115 7.14 24.94 1.63
CA SER A 115 7.81 25.01 0.32
C SER A 115 7.41 23.84 -0.58
N ILE A 116 7.26 22.64 -0.02
CA ILE A 116 6.83 21.45 -0.72
C ILE A 116 5.38 21.62 -1.19
N ALA A 117 4.49 22.04 -0.29
CA ALA A 117 3.09 22.28 -0.60
C ALA A 117 2.92 23.36 -1.68
N LYS A 118 3.69 24.44 -1.61
CA LYS A 118 3.71 25.46 -2.68
C LYS A 118 4.18 24.90 -4.00
N PHE A 119 5.23 24.08 -4.01
CA PHE A 119 5.71 23.42 -5.22
C PHE A 119 4.65 22.50 -5.83
N MET A 120 3.87 21.83 -5.00
CA MET A 120 2.81 20.89 -5.41
C MET A 120 1.46 21.57 -5.68
N ASN A 121 1.34 22.91 -5.55
CA ASN A 121 0.08 23.67 -5.62
C ASN A 121 -0.96 23.20 -4.58
N ALA A 122 -0.51 22.91 -3.37
CA ALA A 122 -1.31 22.33 -2.27
C ALA A 122 -1.22 23.15 -0.98
N GLU A 123 -1.08 24.49 -1.09
CA GLU A 123 -0.88 25.40 0.06
C GLU A 123 -2.02 25.32 1.08
N ASN A 124 -3.24 25.02 0.63
CA ASN A 124 -4.41 24.87 1.50
C ASN A 124 -4.33 23.64 2.42
N ALA A 125 -3.47 22.67 2.12
CA ALA A 125 -3.33 21.43 2.87
C ALA A 125 -2.09 21.37 3.79
N VAL A 126 -1.36 22.46 3.96
CA VAL A 126 -0.11 22.49 4.75
C VAL A 126 -0.27 21.89 6.15
N GLN A 127 -1.33 22.25 6.87
CA GLN A 127 -1.58 21.74 8.22
C GLN A 127 -1.88 20.22 8.19
N TYR A 128 -2.69 19.77 7.26
CA TYR A 128 -2.98 18.36 7.07
C TYR A 128 -1.71 17.57 6.79
N LEU A 129 -0.90 18.02 5.83
CA LEU A 129 0.34 17.36 5.41
C LEU A 129 1.40 17.35 6.54
N PHE A 130 1.44 18.41 7.37
CA PHE A 130 2.34 18.44 8.53
C PHE A 130 2.02 17.33 9.54
N ILE A 131 0.74 17.14 9.86
CA ILE A 131 0.29 16.07 10.77
C ILE A 131 0.48 14.70 10.11
N GLN A 132 0.21 14.60 8.82
CA GLN A 132 0.37 13.37 8.04
C GLN A 132 1.83 12.90 8.01
N ALA A 133 2.81 13.80 7.92
CA ALA A 133 4.23 13.44 8.03
C ALA A 133 4.57 12.73 9.35
N LEU A 134 3.99 13.16 10.46
CA LEU A 134 4.13 12.49 11.75
C LEU A 134 3.39 11.14 11.78
N SER A 135 2.22 11.09 11.17
CA SER A 135 1.43 9.85 11.03
C SER A 135 2.20 8.77 10.27
N MET A 136 2.87 9.14 9.19
CA MET A 136 3.68 8.22 8.39
C MET A 136 4.86 7.66 9.19
N LEU A 137 5.58 8.49 9.96
CA LEU A 137 6.63 8.02 10.86
C LEU A 137 6.09 7.01 11.89
N ALA A 138 4.94 7.29 12.49
CA ALA A 138 4.30 6.37 13.43
C ALA A 138 3.85 5.08 12.72
N GLY A 139 3.31 5.18 11.51
CA GLY A 139 2.91 4.07 10.66
C GLY A 139 4.07 3.16 10.25
N PHE A 140 5.24 3.77 9.95
CA PHE A 140 6.45 3.04 9.61
C PHE A 140 6.87 2.05 10.70
N VAL A 141 6.70 2.40 11.98
CA VAL A 141 6.95 1.48 13.10
C VAL A 141 6.13 0.20 12.97
N GLY A 142 4.84 0.34 12.71
CA GLY A 142 3.93 -0.80 12.48
C GLY A 142 4.33 -1.64 11.26
N THR A 143 4.61 -0.98 10.14
CA THR A 143 5.03 -1.63 8.89
C THR A 143 6.32 -2.41 9.06
N PHE A 144 7.32 -1.84 9.75
CA PHE A 144 8.56 -2.54 10.06
C PHE A 144 8.33 -3.79 10.93
N MET A 145 7.48 -3.70 11.95
CA MET A 145 7.18 -4.85 12.80
C MET A 145 6.40 -5.93 12.04
N VAL A 146 5.48 -5.56 11.17
CA VAL A 146 4.76 -6.51 10.29
C VAL A 146 5.76 -7.28 9.42
N MET A 147 6.78 -6.61 8.86
CA MET A 147 7.86 -7.28 8.12
C MET A 147 8.60 -8.30 9.01
N ILE A 148 8.97 -7.94 10.24
CA ILE A 148 9.62 -8.87 11.17
C ILE A 148 8.74 -10.08 11.48
N PHE A 149 7.43 -9.87 11.68
CA PHE A 149 6.48 -10.98 11.91
C PHE A 149 6.36 -11.88 10.69
N THR A 150 6.29 -11.29 9.50
CA THR A 150 6.25 -12.05 8.23
C THR A 150 7.52 -12.88 8.03
N LEU A 151 8.71 -12.33 8.33
CA LEU A 151 9.97 -13.06 8.25
C LEU A 151 10.08 -14.21 9.28
N ASN A 152 9.26 -14.19 10.32
CA ASN A 152 9.20 -15.24 11.36
C ASN A 152 7.94 -16.12 11.23
N ASP A 153 7.25 -16.11 10.08
CA ASP A 153 6.03 -16.90 9.76
C ASP A 153 4.88 -16.69 10.78
N ASP A 154 4.80 -15.49 11.40
CA ASP A 154 3.76 -15.17 12.39
C ASP A 154 2.52 -14.49 11.77
N ASP A 155 1.99 -15.13 10.73
CA ASP A 155 0.82 -14.64 9.99
C ASP A 155 -0.41 -14.36 10.85
N LYS A 156 -0.56 -15.08 11.97
CA LYS A 156 -1.69 -14.88 12.89
C LYS A 156 -1.62 -13.51 13.55
N LEU A 157 -0.42 -13.08 13.94
CA LEU A 157 -0.22 -11.78 14.57
C LEU A 157 -0.38 -10.67 13.54
N VAL A 158 0.19 -10.84 12.34
CA VAL A 158 0.02 -9.88 11.22
C VAL A 158 -1.46 -9.63 10.95
N ARG A 159 -2.26 -10.69 10.79
CA ARG A 159 -3.71 -10.56 10.56
C ARG A 159 -4.44 -9.88 11.71
N ARG A 160 -4.11 -10.20 12.97
CA ARG A 160 -4.71 -9.56 14.15
C ARG A 160 -4.42 -8.07 14.17
N LEU A 161 -3.16 -7.67 13.96
CA LEU A 161 -2.77 -6.26 13.92
C LEU A 161 -3.50 -5.50 12.82
N LEU A 162 -3.62 -6.10 11.63
CA LEU A 162 -4.27 -5.47 10.49
C LEU A 162 -5.76 -5.26 10.73
N VAL A 163 -6.47 -6.29 11.22
CA VAL A 163 -7.90 -6.16 11.56
C VAL A 163 -8.10 -5.16 12.69
N SER A 164 -7.27 -5.22 13.75
CA SER A 164 -7.35 -4.26 14.85
C SER A 164 -7.11 -2.83 14.39
N ARG A 165 -6.16 -2.61 13.47
CA ARG A 165 -5.91 -1.30 12.87
C ARG A 165 -7.15 -0.78 12.15
N LEU A 166 -7.78 -1.60 11.30
CA LEU A 166 -8.97 -1.18 10.56
C LEU A 166 -10.15 -0.84 11.49
N CYS A 167 -10.39 -1.65 12.52
CA CYS A 167 -11.43 -1.38 13.50
C CYS A 167 -11.17 -0.09 14.28
N LEU A 168 -9.93 0.09 14.77
CA LEU A 168 -9.55 1.30 15.50
C LEU A 168 -9.62 2.54 14.60
N GLN A 169 -9.27 2.40 13.32
CA GLN A 169 -9.29 3.50 12.38
C GLN A 169 -10.71 4.00 12.12
N VAL A 170 -11.70 3.12 11.98
CA VAL A 170 -13.11 3.53 11.84
C VAL A 170 -13.57 4.34 13.05
N VAL A 171 -13.23 3.88 14.27
CA VAL A 171 -13.61 4.59 15.50
C VAL A 171 -12.88 5.94 15.60
N ALA A 172 -11.58 5.97 15.29
CA ALA A 172 -10.78 7.18 15.31
C ALA A 172 -11.29 8.19 14.26
N ASP A 173 -11.57 7.75 13.04
CA ASP A 173 -12.13 8.60 11.99
C ASP A 173 -13.44 9.24 12.44
N TRP A 174 -14.35 8.45 13.02
CA TRP A 174 -15.60 8.99 13.54
C TRP A 174 -15.39 10.09 14.58
N ILE A 175 -14.47 9.90 15.53
CA ILE A 175 -14.19 10.86 16.59
C ILE A 175 -13.45 12.10 16.05
N PHE A 176 -12.34 11.88 15.35
CA PHE A 176 -11.43 12.98 14.97
C PHE A 176 -11.94 13.79 13.78
N ILE A 177 -12.55 13.15 12.76
CA ILE A 177 -13.13 13.86 11.62
C ILE A 177 -14.31 14.72 12.07
N SER A 178 -15.18 14.19 12.94
CA SER A 178 -16.29 14.99 13.49
C SER A 178 -15.81 16.19 14.30
N SER A 179 -14.66 16.06 15.01
CA SER A 179 -14.13 17.13 15.88
C SER A 179 -13.24 18.12 15.18
N PHE A 180 -12.40 17.67 14.25
CA PHE A 180 -11.31 18.45 13.64
C PHE A 180 -11.46 18.67 12.12
N LYS A 181 -12.56 18.18 11.53
CA LYS A 181 -12.89 18.38 10.11
C LYS A 181 -11.73 17.99 9.18
N ASP A 182 -11.25 18.93 8.34
CA ASP A 182 -10.27 18.70 7.28
C ASP A 182 -8.96 18.04 7.75
N VAL A 183 -8.51 18.32 8.97
CA VAL A 183 -7.30 17.71 9.55
C VAL A 183 -7.61 16.46 10.40
N GLY A 184 -8.88 16.17 10.63
CA GLY A 184 -9.33 15.10 11.51
C GLY A 184 -8.85 13.72 11.05
N ALA A 185 -8.82 13.46 9.74
CA ALA A 185 -8.32 12.21 9.19
C ALA A 185 -6.83 11.99 9.53
N ALA A 186 -5.99 13.03 9.44
CA ALA A 186 -4.58 12.93 9.81
C ALA A 186 -4.38 12.69 11.32
N TYR A 187 -5.21 13.30 12.18
CA TYR A 187 -5.21 13.04 13.62
C TYR A 187 -5.66 11.61 13.94
N ALA A 188 -6.68 11.09 13.25
CA ALA A 188 -7.11 9.70 13.39
C ALA A 188 -5.98 8.73 13.02
N GLU A 189 -5.30 8.99 11.91
CA GLU A 189 -4.21 8.14 11.44
C GLU A 189 -3.01 8.13 12.39
N ILE A 190 -2.55 9.28 12.86
CA ILE A 190 -1.42 9.33 13.80
C ILE A 190 -1.77 8.62 15.12
N ALA A 191 -2.98 8.79 15.64
CA ALA A 191 -3.42 8.13 16.87
C ALA A 191 -3.42 6.60 16.70
N VAL A 192 -4.02 6.10 15.62
CA VAL A 192 -4.09 4.66 15.34
C VAL A 192 -2.72 4.08 15.05
N ASN A 193 -1.92 4.75 14.22
CA ASN A 193 -0.57 4.31 13.88
C ASN A 193 0.33 4.24 15.12
N ALA A 194 0.23 5.21 16.03
CA ALA A 194 0.98 5.19 17.29
C ALA A 194 0.55 4.01 18.20
N VAL A 195 -0.74 3.78 18.36
CA VAL A 195 -1.27 2.66 19.18
C VAL A 195 -0.88 1.31 18.57
N ILE A 196 -1.10 1.11 17.28
CA ILE A 196 -0.78 -0.15 16.60
C ILE A 196 0.74 -0.37 16.56
N GLY A 197 1.53 0.68 16.29
CA GLY A 197 2.99 0.62 16.35
C GLY A 197 3.51 0.19 17.73
N LEU A 198 2.97 0.77 18.80
CA LEU A 198 3.31 0.39 20.16
C LEU A 198 2.96 -1.07 20.46
N ILE A 199 1.74 -1.50 20.13
CA ILE A 199 1.31 -2.90 20.31
C ILE A 199 2.22 -3.86 19.52
N ALA A 200 2.59 -3.49 18.30
CA ALA A 200 3.47 -4.30 17.45
C ALA A 200 4.88 -4.43 18.06
N VAL A 201 5.48 -3.33 18.53
CA VAL A 201 6.80 -3.35 19.20
C VAL A 201 6.77 -4.19 20.48
N LEU A 202 5.76 -4.00 21.34
CA LEU A 202 5.60 -4.77 22.56
C LEU A 202 5.41 -6.27 22.26
N SER A 203 4.64 -6.59 21.23
CA SER A 203 4.44 -7.98 20.78
C SER A 203 5.75 -8.59 20.25
N ALA A 204 6.54 -7.85 19.48
CA ALA A 204 7.82 -8.30 18.96
C ALA A 204 8.84 -8.55 20.10
N TYR A 205 8.84 -7.65 21.08
CA TYR A 205 9.69 -7.82 22.28
C TYR A 205 9.25 -9.03 23.10
N GLY A 206 7.96 -9.18 23.39
CA GLY A 206 7.41 -10.30 24.16
C GLY A 206 7.62 -11.67 23.51
N LYS A 207 7.68 -11.73 22.17
CA LYS A 207 8.00 -12.95 21.42
C LYS A 207 9.52 -13.20 21.26
N GLY A 208 10.35 -12.30 21.74
CA GLY A 208 11.79 -12.41 21.62
C GLY A 208 12.33 -12.14 20.21
N TYR A 209 11.56 -11.47 19.35
CA TYR A 209 12.01 -11.08 18.01
C TYR A 209 12.89 -9.82 18.02
N LEU A 210 12.90 -9.08 19.13
CA LEU A 210 13.75 -7.91 19.34
C LEU A 210 14.63 -8.10 20.57
N LYS A 211 15.92 -7.85 20.40
CA LYS A 211 16.90 -7.75 21.49
C LYS A 211 17.84 -6.60 21.20
N PHE A 212 18.01 -5.70 22.14
CA PHE A 212 18.81 -4.49 21.94
C PHE A 212 20.21 -4.82 21.40
N ALA A 213 20.56 -4.17 20.30
CA ALA A 213 21.89 -4.21 19.71
C ALA A 213 22.07 -3.03 18.75
N MET A 214 23.29 -2.49 18.72
CA MET A 214 23.65 -1.44 17.74
C MET A 214 24.08 -2.08 16.42
N PRO A 215 23.80 -1.40 15.27
CA PRO A 215 24.18 -1.88 13.95
C PRO A 215 25.71 -1.88 13.78
N GLY A 216 26.24 -2.97 13.24
CA GLY A 216 27.66 -3.03 12.84
C GLY A 216 27.91 -2.32 11.51
N LYS A 217 29.16 -1.82 11.29
CA LYS A 217 29.56 -1.11 10.06
C LYS A 217 29.31 -1.93 8.77
N ALA A 218 29.58 -3.24 8.81
CA ALA A 218 29.33 -4.13 7.67
C ALA A 218 27.84 -4.20 7.30
N PHE A 219 26.98 -4.38 8.30
CA PHE A 219 25.52 -4.39 8.12
C PHE A 219 25.01 -3.07 7.48
N LEU A 220 25.48 -1.93 8.00
CA LEU A 220 25.12 -0.62 7.46
C LEU A 220 25.54 -0.46 6.00
N LYS A 221 26.77 -0.88 5.65
CA LYS A 221 27.28 -0.80 4.26
C LYS A 221 26.40 -1.61 3.31
N ASP A 222 26.08 -2.86 3.67
CA ASP A 222 25.27 -3.74 2.82
C ASP A 222 23.83 -3.21 2.70
N TRP A 223 23.26 -2.74 3.81
CA TRP A 223 21.93 -2.15 3.85
C TRP A 223 21.83 -0.90 2.95
N CYS A 224 22.78 0.05 3.08
CA CYS A 224 22.82 1.24 2.24
C CYS A 224 22.97 0.90 0.75
N LYS A 225 23.81 -0.10 0.42
CA LYS A 225 24.03 -0.48 -0.98
C LYS A 225 22.76 -1.01 -1.64
N ILE A 226 22.05 -1.91 -0.97
CA ILE A 226 20.82 -2.49 -1.50
C ILE A 226 19.69 -1.46 -1.47
N GLY A 227 19.55 -0.71 -0.36
CA GLY A 227 18.50 0.30 -0.20
C GLY A 227 18.62 1.45 -1.20
N ALA A 228 19.83 1.92 -1.49
CA ALA A 228 20.04 2.96 -2.48
C ALA A 228 19.64 2.50 -3.88
N PHE A 229 19.99 1.28 -4.27
CA PHE A 229 19.65 0.74 -5.59
C PHE A 229 18.13 0.62 -5.78
N VAL A 230 17.43 -0.01 -4.82
CA VAL A 230 15.97 -0.16 -4.86
C VAL A 230 15.27 1.20 -4.73
N GLY A 231 15.76 2.06 -3.82
CA GLY A 231 15.18 3.37 -3.59
C GLY A 231 15.27 4.30 -4.79
N ILE A 232 16.36 4.27 -5.55
CA ILE A 232 16.51 5.11 -6.76
C ILE A 232 15.49 4.69 -7.83
N GLN A 233 15.31 3.40 -8.06
CA GLN A 233 14.34 2.92 -9.04
C GLN A 233 12.93 3.40 -8.71
N ILE A 234 12.45 3.12 -7.49
CA ILE A 234 11.10 3.50 -7.05
C ILE A 234 10.95 5.02 -6.97
N PHE A 235 12.03 5.74 -6.56
CA PHE A 235 12.01 7.20 -6.55
C PHE A 235 11.77 7.78 -7.94
N LEU A 236 12.45 7.29 -8.96
CA LEU A 236 12.27 7.79 -10.32
C LEU A 236 10.84 7.61 -10.81
N ASP A 237 10.27 6.42 -10.61
CA ASP A 237 8.90 6.12 -11.03
C ASP A 237 7.89 7.01 -10.28
N ASN A 238 7.97 7.08 -8.97
CA ASN A 238 7.04 7.83 -8.14
C ASN A 238 7.24 9.36 -8.25
N PHE A 239 8.47 9.84 -8.42
CA PHE A 239 8.75 11.26 -8.60
C PHE A 239 8.13 11.80 -9.90
N ILE A 240 8.28 11.06 -11.01
CA ILE A 240 7.65 11.42 -12.28
C ILE A 240 6.13 11.49 -12.10
N TYR A 241 5.53 10.48 -11.49
CA TYR A 241 4.09 10.46 -11.23
C TYR A 241 3.64 11.62 -10.33
N ALA A 242 4.32 11.84 -9.20
CA ALA A 242 3.98 12.92 -8.27
C ALA A 242 4.06 14.30 -8.93
N VAL A 243 5.12 14.58 -9.69
CA VAL A 243 5.31 15.88 -10.34
C VAL A 243 4.38 16.07 -11.53
N MET A 244 4.26 15.08 -12.40
CA MET A 244 3.47 15.23 -13.64
C MET A 244 1.97 15.07 -13.38
N VAL A 245 1.55 14.08 -12.61
CA VAL A 245 0.13 13.80 -12.40
C VAL A 245 -0.42 14.63 -11.24
N CYS A 246 0.08 14.41 -10.02
CA CYS A 246 -0.51 15.04 -8.84
C CYS A 246 -0.40 16.57 -8.85
N LYS A 247 0.74 17.12 -9.32
CA LYS A 247 0.90 18.57 -9.45
C LYS A 247 -0.05 19.17 -10.50
N MET A 248 -0.28 18.48 -11.62
CA MET A 248 -1.24 18.92 -12.63
C MET A 248 -2.68 18.85 -12.10
N VAL A 249 -3.03 17.78 -11.40
CA VAL A 249 -4.34 17.63 -10.76
C VAL A 249 -4.59 18.74 -9.73
N ASN A 250 -3.57 19.10 -8.93
CA ASN A 250 -3.64 20.22 -8.01
C ASN A 250 -3.80 21.59 -8.72
N ALA A 251 -3.17 21.76 -9.90
CA ALA A 251 -3.28 22.98 -10.68
C ALA A 251 -4.70 23.24 -11.20
N VAL A 252 -5.50 22.20 -11.40
CA VAL A 252 -6.92 22.28 -11.80
C VAL A 252 -7.89 22.17 -10.62
N SER A 253 -7.38 22.09 -9.38
CA SER A 253 -8.14 21.98 -8.14
C SER A 253 -9.08 20.76 -8.08
N GLU A 254 -8.60 19.60 -8.54
CA GLU A 254 -9.36 18.35 -8.59
C GLU A 254 -8.68 17.19 -7.81
N PRO A 255 -7.87 17.44 -6.75
CA PRO A 255 -7.14 16.35 -6.08
C PRO A 255 -8.08 15.36 -5.37
N GLY A 256 -9.18 15.81 -4.81
CA GLY A 256 -10.16 14.96 -4.16
C GLY A 256 -10.86 14.02 -5.14
N ASN A 257 -11.32 14.55 -6.27
CA ASN A 257 -11.95 13.73 -7.31
C ASN A 257 -10.98 12.73 -7.92
N TYR A 258 -9.73 13.14 -8.15
CA TYR A 258 -8.69 12.24 -8.62
C TYR A 258 -8.40 11.13 -7.61
N TRP A 259 -8.25 11.47 -6.34
CA TRP A 259 -8.03 10.50 -5.26
C TRP A 259 -9.16 9.46 -5.17
N VAL A 260 -10.42 9.89 -5.27
CA VAL A 260 -11.58 8.97 -5.30
C VAL A 260 -11.53 8.07 -6.53
N ALA A 261 -11.23 8.63 -7.71
CA ALA A 261 -11.10 7.86 -8.94
C ALA A 261 -10.00 6.79 -8.83
N ASN A 262 -8.83 7.17 -8.31
CA ASN A 262 -7.70 6.28 -8.11
C ASN A 262 -8.02 5.15 -7.12
N ASN A 263 -8.64 5.48 -5.99
CA ASN A 263 -9.11 4.48 -5.02
C ASN A 263 -10.19 3.55 -5.60
N PHE A 264 -11.09 4.04 -6.46
CA PHE A 264 -12.05 3.19 -7.15
C PHE A 264 -11.34 2.20 -8.09
N ILE A 265 -10.35 2.65 -8.83
CA ILE A 265 -9.60 1.81 -9.77
C ILE A 265 -8.76 0.77 -9.00
N TRP A 266 -7.89 1.20 -8.11
CA TRP A 266 -6.98 0.31 -7.38
C TRP A 266 -7.68 -0.55 -6.32
N GLY A 267 -8.65 0.02 -5.62
CA GLY A 267 -9.36 -0.66 -4.53
C GLY A 267 -10.47 -1.61 -4.99
N TRP A 268 -10.99 -1.45 -6.22
CA TRP A 268 -12.11 -2.26 -6.70
C TRP A 268 -11.85 -2.91 -8.05
N LEU A 269 -11.43 -2.16 -9.06
CA LEU A 269 -11.27 -2.70 -10.40
C LEU A 269 -10.03 -3.59 -10.53
N LEU A 270 -8.90 -3.18 -9.99
CA LEU A 270 -7.63 -3.89 -10.13
C LEU A 270 -7.40 -4.99 -9.08
N VAL A 271 -8.13 -5.00 -7.97
CA VAL A 271 -7.98 -6.04 -6.93
C VAL A 271 -8.02 -7.47 -7.48
N PRO A 272 -8.94 -7.86 -8.38
CA PRO A 272 -8.92 -9.21 -8.94
C PRO A 272 -7.65 -9.52 -9.73
N VAL A 273 -7.05 -8.52 -10.39
CA VAL A 273 -5.83 -8.69 -11.19
C VAL A 273 -4.62 -8.84 -10.28
N THR A 274 -4.45 -7.94 -9.30
CA THR A 274 -3.33 -7.99 -8.35
C THR A 274 -3.33 -9.29 -7.55
N CYS A 275 -4.50 -9.72 -7.10
CA CYS A 275 -4.64 -11.02 -6.42
C CYS A 275 -4.33 -12.22 -7.34
N LEU A 276 -4.68 -12.13 -8.62
CA LEU A 276 -4.32 -13.17 -9.60
C LEU A 276 -2.80 -13.24 -9.79
N ALA A 277 -2.14 -12.10 -9.94
CA ALA A 277 -0.68 -12.02 -10.05
C ALA A 277 0.01 -12.64 -8.83
N GLU A 278 -0.47 -12.34 -7.61
CA GLU A 278 0.07 -12.93 -6.39
C GLU A 278 -0.10 -14.47 -6.32
N VAL A 279 -1.23 -14.99 -6.79
CA VAL A 279 -1.43 -16.45 -6.87
C VAL A 279 -0.44 -17.09 -7.84
N ILE A 280 -0.19 -16.42 -8.97
CA ILE A 280 0.76 -16.89 -9.98
C ILE A 280 2.19 -16.89 -9.40
N LYS A 281 2.62 -15.78 -8.79
CA LYS A 281 3.94 -15.62 -8.17
C LYS A 281 4.20 -16.62 -7.05
N LYS A 282 3.21 -16.92 -6.22
CA LYS A 282 3.34 -17.84 -5.08
C LYS A 282 3.44 -19.31 -5.50
N ASN A 283 3.02 -19.64 -6.70
CA ASN A 283 2.89 -21.02 -7.14
C ASN A 283 3.90 -21.34 -8.25
N ASP A 284 5.18 -21.62 -7.88
CA ASP A 284 6.28 -21.95 -8.80
C ASP A 284 5.97 -23.10 -9.79
N LYS A 285 4.95 -23.92 -9.47
CA LYS A 285 4.49 -25.05 -10.29
C LYS A 285 3.34 -24.69 -11.23
N VAL A 286 2.71 -23.54 -11.06
CA VAL A 286 1.63 -23.03 -11.92
C VAL A 286 2.21 -22.01 -12.90
N ARG A 287 3.00 -22.46 -13.87
CA ARG A 287 3.13 -21.71 -15.11
C ARG A 287 1.76 -21.71 -15.77
N LEU A 288 0.95 -20.72 -15.45
CA LEU A 288 -0.23 -20.43 -16.24
C LEU A 288 0.28 -20.16 -17.65
N THR A 289 -0.11 -21.01 -18.59
CA THR A 289 0.24 -20.72 -19.99
C THR A 289 -0.40 -19.36 -20.34
N MET A 290 0.24 -18.62 -21.24
CA MET A 290 -0.25 -17.35 -21.79
C MET A 290 -1.75 -17.42 -22.13
N LYS A 291 -2.22 -18.55 -22.68
CA LYS A 291 -3.64 -18.78 -23.00
C LYS A 291 -4.57 -18.76 -21.78
N ASN A 292 -4.12 -19.26 -20.61
CA ASN A 292 -4.94 -19.23 -19.39
C ASN A 292 -4.92 -17.84 -18.75
N CYS A 293 -3.79 -17.14 -18.74
CA CYS A 293 -3.70 -15.76 -18.30
C CYS A 293 -4.70 -14.88 -19.06
N TRP A 294 -4.71 -14.97 -20.40
CA TRP A 294 -5.66 -14.23 -21.24
C TRP A 294 -7.13 -14.55 -20.91
N ARG A 295 -7.45 -15.81 -20.63
CA ARG A 295 -8.82 -16.18 -20.23
C ARG A 295 -9.25 -15.49 -18.94
N TYR A 296 -8.39 -15.47 -17.91
CA TYR A 296 -8.70 -14.80 -16.65
C TYR A 296 -8.79 -13.30 -16.81
N LEU A 297 -7.89 -12.68 -17.57
CA LEU A 297 -7.94 -11.25 -17.88
C LEU A 297 -9.22 -10.87 -18.65
N ILE A 298 -9.60 -11.67 -19.65
CA ILE A 298 -10.85 -11.46 -20.38
C ILE A 298 -12.07 -11.59 -19.48
N MET A 299 -12.08 -12.56 -18.54
CA MET A 299 -13.16 -12.68 -17.55
C MET A 299 -13.25 -11.45 -16.65
N ILE A 300 -12.12 -10.96 -16.13
CA ILE A 300 -12.08 -9.75 -15.29
C ILE A 300 -12.57 -8.55 -16.10
N PHE A 301 -12.09 -8.38 -17.32
CA PHE A 301 -12.53 -7.30 -18.22
C PHE A 301 -14.02 -7.40 -18.57
N ALA A 302 -14.55 -8.60 -18.79
CA ALA A 302 -15.99 -8.80 -18.98
C ALA A 302 -16.80 -8.38 -17.75
N VAL A 303 -16.31 -8.66 -16.54
CA VAL A 303 -16.92 -8.18 -15.30
C VAL A 303 -16.91 -6.65 -15.25
N TRP A 304 -15.82 -5.99 -15.67
CA TRP A 304 -15.79 -4.53 -15.74
C TRP A 304 -16.87 -4.00 -16.69
N LEU A 305 -16.98 -4.56 -17.91
CA LEU A 305 -17.98 -4.12 -18.90
C LEU A 305 -19.42 -4.31 -18.40
N ILE A 306 -19.70 -5.45 -17.75
CA ILE A 306 -21.02 -5.74 -17.18
C ILE A 306 -21.36 -4.81 -16.03
N THR A 307 -20.37 -4.44 -15.21
CA THR A 307 -20.58 -3.59 -14.02
C THR A 307 -20.49 -2.09 -14.32
N MET A 308 -19.85 -1.70 -15.45
CA MET A 308 -19.62 -0.30 -15.82
C MET A 308 -20.87 0.59 -15.72
N PRO A 309 -22.09 0.19 -16.17
CA PRO A 309 -23.29 1.01 -16.03
C PRO A 309 -23.67 1.31 -14.57
N LYS A 310 -23.18 0.49 -13.62
CA LYS A 310 -23.44 0.62 -12.19
C LYS A 310 -22.37 1.46 -11.45
N TRP A 311 -21.22 1.72 -12.05
CA TRP A 311 -20.10 2.42 -11.40
C TRP A 311 -20.49 3.81 -10.90
N LYS A 312 -21.22 4.57 -11.71
CA LYS A 312 -21.72 5.89 -11.30
C LYS A 312 -22.51 5.81 -9.98
N TYR A 313 -23.42 4.86 -9.88
CA TYR A 313 -24.27 4.70 -8.69
C TYR A 313 -23.47 4.22 -7.46
N PHE A 314 -22.47 3.35 -7.68
CA PHE A 314 -21.57 2.91 -6.62
C PHE A 314 -20.73 4.08 -6.08
N ILE A 315 -20.22 4.93 -6.95
CA ILE A 315 -19.43 6.09 -6.56
C ILE A 315 -20.32 7.14 -5.88
N SER A 316 -21.51 7.41 -6.39
CA SER A 316 -22.41 8.41 -5.79
C SER A 316 -23.03 7.96 -4.47
N GLY A 317 -23.24 6.67 -4.27
CA GLY A 317 -23.82 6.13 -3.03
C GLY A 317 -22.73 5.72 -2.02
N PRO A 318 -22.15 4.51 -2.14
CA PRO A 318 -21.17 4.01 -1.18
C PRO A 318 -19.92 4.89 -1.00
N MET A 319 -19.40 5.51 -2.07
CA MET A 319 -18.22 6.39 -1.97
C MET A 319 -18.58 7.85 -1.69
N ALA A 320 -19.87 8.20 -1.58
CA ALA A 320 -20.36 9.54 -1.23
C ALA A 320 -19.71 10.69 -2.05
N SER A 321 -19.48 10.46 -3.36
CA SER A 321 -18.79 11.40 -4.24
C SER A 321 -19.60 11.63 -5.54
N ASP A 322 -19.28 12.69 -6.30
CA ASP A 322 -19.97 12.92 -7.58
C ASP A 322 -19.57 11.87 -8.62
N GLY A 323 -20.39 10.82 -8.74
CA GLY A 323 -20.16 9.75 -9.69
C GLY A 323 -20.13 10.18 -11.15
N ALA A 324 -20.74 11.32 -11.52
CA ALA A 324 -20.70 11.83 -12.89
C ALA A 324 -19.33 12.46 -13.20
N VAL A 325 -18.75 13.16 -12.24
CA VAL A 325 -17.39 13.73 -12.37
C VAL A 325 -16.35 12.63 -12.33
N ILE A 326 -16.42 11.75 -11.33
CA ILE A 326 -15.44 10.67 -11.16
C ILE A 326 -15.37 9.74 -12.38
N ILE A 327 -16.51 9.37 -12.97
CA ILE A 327 -16.53 8.53 -14.17
C ILE A 327 -15.84 9.20 -15.37
N LYS A 328 -15.91 10.52 -15.50
CA LYS A 328 -15.16 11.25 -16.55
C LYS A 328 -13.64 11.14 -16.36
N ILE A 329 -13.16 10.94 -15.13
CA ILE A 329 -11.74 10.70 -14.83
C ILE A 329 -11.40 9.22 -15.08
N VAL A 330 -12.24 8.30 -14.61
CA VAL A 330 -11.99 6.85 -14.68
C VAL A 330 -11.97 6.33 -16.11
N LEU A 331 -12.98 6.70 -16.95
CA LEU A 331 -13.12 6.13 -18.30
C LEU A 331 -11.90 6.34 -19.21
N PRO A 332 -11.29 7.54 -19.30
CA PRO A 332 -10.07 7.75 -20.10
C PRO A 332 -8.86 6.95 -19.60
N LEU A 333 -8.83 6.56 -18.32
CA LEU A 333 -7.75 5.79 -17.73
C LEU A 333 -7.87 4.28 -17.98
N ILE A 334 -9.04 3.78 -18.37
CA ILE A 334 -9.27 2.34 -18.61
C ILE A 334 -8.27 1.72 -19.60
N PRO A 335 -7.96 2.31 -20.77
CA PRO A 335 -6.97 1.74 -21.69
C PRO A 335 -5.60 1.56 -21.05
N PHE A 336 -5.15 2.53 -20.22
CA PHE A 336 -3.90 2.44 -19.49
C PHE A 336 -3.92 1.26 -18.49
N TYR A 337 -5.01 1.10 -17.74
CA TYR A 337 -5.12 0.00 -16.78
C TYR A 337 -5.33 -1.37 -17.42
N ILE A 338 -5.86 -1.45 -18.63
CA ILE A 338 -5.84 -2.69 -19.41
C ILE A 338 -4.40 -3.12 -19.72
N THR A 339 -3.53 -2.17 -20.11
CA THR A 339 -2.11 -2.45 -20.32
C THR A 339 -1.44 -2.90 -19.02
N TYR A 340 -1.71 -2.22 -17.90
CA TYR A 340 -1.24 -2.64 -16.58
C TYR A 340 -1.70 -4.06 -16.20
N MET A 341 -2.98 -4.40 -16.46
CA MET A 341 -3.50 -5.75 -16.20
C MET A 341 -2.70 -6.82 -16.95
N ILE A 342 -2.32 -6.53 -18.18
CA ILE A 342 -1.57 -7.46 -19.03
C ILE A 342 -0.16 -7.63 -18.46
N SER A 343 0.57 -6.55 -18.16
CA SER A 343 1.93 -6.63 -17.63
C SER A 343 1.95 -7.31 -16.26
N ALA A 344 1.07 -6.95 -15.35
CA ALA A 344 1.03 -7.50 -13.99
C ALA A 344 0.82 -9.02 -13.90
N VAL A 345 0.26 -9.64 -14.95
CA VAL A 345 -0.01 -11.08 -15.00
C VAL A 345 1.01 -11.83 -15.85
N ILE A 346 1.70 -11.15 -16.78
CA ILE A 346 2.68 -11.77 -17.69
C ILE A 346 4.10 -11.72 -17.08
N ASP A 347 4.45 -10.66 -16.38
CA ASP A 347 5.72 -10.48 -15.65
C ASP A 347 5.75 -11.31 -14.34
#